data_bae7676a55017a92beb4d8d37f733296
#
_entry.id   bae7676a55017a92beb4d8d37f733296
#
_cell.length_a   1.000
_cell.length_b   1.000
_cell.length_c   1.000
_cell.angle_alpha   90.00
_cell.angle_beta   90.00
_cell.angle_gamma   90.00
#
_symmetry.space_group_name_H-M   'P 1'
#
loop_
_entity.id
_entity.type
_entity.pdbx_description
1 polymer ?
#
loop_
_entity_poly.entity_id
_entity_poly.type
_entity_poly.pdbx_seq_one_letter_code
_entity_poly.pdbx_strand_id
1 'polypeptide(L)'
;MVVANSFSKIFSPGVRLGYVMAEPETIHYLMEAKSATNSHSSMLPQVLCAEFFKRGYYPAHHKMLCDLYRERRDAMLECIDKYFPAGTKHSFPDGGLFTWVELPGDIDTAELLKEATSDPEVNVAFVAGEGFFVGRTGRGRNCMRMSFGNNPPEKIREGVMKLGKLIEKKLAQQSK
;
A
#
# COMPACT_ATOMS: atom_id res chain seq x y z
N MET A 1 -14.00 -14.39 17.50
CA MET A 1 -13.16 -13.86 16.39
C MET A 1 -13.79 -12.57 15.89
N VAL A 2 -12.95 -11.53 15.61
CA VAL A 2 -13.43 -10.25 15.03
C VAL A 2 -12.84 -10.11 13.64
N VAL A 3 -13.66 -9.87 12.62
CA VAL A 3 -13.24 -9.60 11.25
C VAL A 3 -13.67 -8.17 10.90
N ALA A 4 -12.69 -7.31 10.61
CA ALA A 4 -12.94 -5.96 10.11
C ALA A 4 -12.39 -5.82 8.69
N ASN A 5 -13.19 -5.29 7.77
CA ASN A 5 -12.78 -5.15 6.38
C ASN A 5 -13.37 -3.88 5.75
N SER A 6 -12.87 -3.52 4.56
CA SER A 6 -13.20 -2.29 3.88
C SER A 6 -13.63 -2.53 2.43
N PHE A 7 -14.62 -1.78 1.97
CA PHE A 7 -15.01 -1.74 0.55
C PHE A 7 -14.14 -0.80 -0.31
N SER A 8 -13.20 -0.08 0.31
CA SER A 8 -12.37 0.92 -0.39
C SER A 8 -11.57 0.37 -1.56
N LYS A 9 -11.18 -0.91 -1.53
CA LYS A 9 -10.32 -1.52 -2.57
C LYS A 9 -11.08 -2.40 -3.57
N ILE A 10 -12.32 -2.75 -3.25
CA ILE A 10 -13.16 -3.62 -4.09
C ILE A 10 -14.40 -2.92 -4.66
N PHE A 11 -14.74 -1.74 -4.14
CA PHE A 11 -15.85 -0.91 -4.64
C PHE A 11 -15.38 0.51 -4.91
N SER A 12 -15.19 1.35 -3.88
CA SER A 12 -14.69 2.71 -4.04
C SER A 12 -14.09 3.26 -2.75
N PRO A 13 -12.90 3.87 -2.76
CA PRO A 13 -12.33 4.49 -1.58
C PRO A 13 -13.09 5.73 -1.10
N GLY A 14 -13.74 6.47 -2.03
CA GLY A 14 -14.47 7.70 -1.72
C GLY A 14 -15.74 7.50 -0.91
N VAL A 15 -16.34 6.30 -0.93
CA VAL A 15 -17.58 6.02 -0.20
C VAL A 15 -17.38 5.83 1.30
N ARG A 16 -16.16 5.65 1.77
CA ARG A 16 -15.80 5.50 3.19
C ARG A 16 -16.60 4.41 3.92
N LEU A 17 -16.76 3.25 3.30
CA LEU A 17 -17.56 2.14 3.80
C LEU A 17 -16.68 0.93 4.16
N GLY A 18 -17.02 0.29 5.27
CA GLY A 18 -16.44 -0.96 5.74
C GLY A 18 -17.46 -1.74 6.56
N TYR A 19 -17.06 -2.91 7.02
CA TYR A 19 -17.91 -3.74 7.88
C TYR A 19 -17.08 -4.47 8.94
N VAL A 20 -17.76 -4.82 10.01
CA VAL A 20 -17.23 -5.70 11.07
C VAL A 20 -18.17 -6.89 11.24
N MET A 21 -17.60 -8.08 11.38
CA MET A 21 -18.28 -9.29 11.77
C MET A 21 -17.64 -9.84 13.05
N ALA A 22 -18.45 -10.10 14.06
CA ALA A 22 -18.01 -10.66 15.33
C ALA A 22 -19.18 -11.37 16.02
N GLU A 23 -18.90 -11.98 17.17
CA GLU A 23 -19.94 -12.50 18.05
C GLU A 23 -20.92 -11.41 18.49
N PRO A 24 -22.21 -11.72 18.73
CA PRO A 24 -23.24 -10.75 19.06
C PRO A 24 -22.89 -9.81 20.20
N GLU A 25 -22.28 -10.31 21.25
CA GLU A 25 -21.86 -9.50 22.41
C GLU A 25 -20.80 -8.44 21.99
N THR A 26 -19.80 -8.84 21.20
CA THR A 26 -18.79 -7.90 20.67
C THR A 26 -19.42 -6.85 19.76
N ILE A 27 -20.36 -7.24 18.90
CA ILE A 27 -21.09 -6.32 18.02
C ILE A 27 -21.90 -5.32 18.85
N HIS A 28 -22.53 -5.75 19.94
CA HIS A 28 -23.28 -4.86 20.83
C HIS A 28 -22.40 -3.71 21.36
N TYR A 29 -21.24 -4.00 21.93
CA TYR A 29 -20.30 -2.97 22.40
C TYR A 29 -19.76 -2.08 21.29
N LEU A 30 -19.50 -2.64 20.11
CA LEU A 30 -19.07 -1.86 18.96
C LEU A 30 -20.15 -0.92 18.45
N MET A 31 -21.42 -1.32 18.52
CA MET A 31 -22.56 -0.47 18.18
C MET A 31 -22.74 0.69 19.17
N GLU A 32 -22.59 0.44 20.47
CA GLU A 32 -22.61 1.49 21.49
C GLU A 32 -21.49 2.51 21.29
N ALA A 33 -20.25 2.03 21.11
CA ALA A 33 -19.11 2.87 20.83
C ALA A 33 -19.29 3.70 19.54
N LYS A 34 -19.82 3.07 18.48
CA LYS A 34 -20.13 3.75 17.22
C LYS A 34 -21.20 4.81 17.39
N SER A 35 -22.26 4.53 18.13
CA SER A 35 -23.34 5.47 18.43
C SER A 35 -22.80 6.72 19.16
N ALA A 36 -21.90 6.51 20.12
CA ALA A 36 -21.25 7.59 20.85
C ALA A 36 -20.26 8.40 20.00
N THR A 37 -19.69 7.80 18.95
CA THR A 37 -18.64 8.45 18.13
C THR A 37 -19.22 9.22 16.94
N ASN A 38 -20.08 8.59 16.15
CA ASN A 38 -20.60 9.18 14.91
C ASN A 38 -22.05 8.79 14.57
N SER A 39 -22.79 8.23 15.51
CA SER A 39 -24.17 7.74 15.40
C SER A 39 -24.34 6.66 14.34
N HIS A 40 -24.10 6.96 13.07
CA HIS A 40 -24.24 6.01 11.95
C HIS A 40 -23.33 6.39 10.76
N SER A 41 -23.05 5.41 9.90
CA SER A 41 -22.45 5.67 8.58
C SER A 41 -23.52 6.16 7.60
N SER A 42 -23.12 7.00 6.63
CA SER A 42 -24.03 7.50 5.60
C SER A 42 -24.80 6.38 4.91
N MET A 43 -26.11 6.55 4.75
CA MET A 43 -26.98 5.56 4.12
C MET A 43 -26.73 5.43 2.61
N LEU A 44 -26.45 6.55 1.92
CA LEU A 44 -26.24 6.54 0.47
C LEU A 44 -25.13 5.59 0.01
N PRO A 45 -23.91 5.62 0.57
CA PRO A 45 -22.88 4.64 0.24
C PRO A 45 -23.28 3.19 0.53
N GLN A 46 -24.04 2.94 1.59
CA GLN A 46 -24.50 1.59 1.94
C GLN A 46 -25.45 1.05 0.86
N VAL A 47 -26.44 1.86 0.44
CA VAL A 47 -27.39 1.49 -0.63
C VAL A 47 -26.66 1.27 -1.96
N LEU A 48 -25.75 2.18 -2.34
CA LEU A 48 -24.97 2.03 -3.58
C LEU A 48 -24.14 0.75 -3.58
N CYS A 49 -23.48 0.46 -2.49
CA CYS A 49 -22.69 -0.76 -2.33
C CYS A 49 -23.59 -2.02 -2.40
N ALA A 50 -24.71 -2.02 -1.69
CA ALA A 50 -25.67 -3.13 -1.72
C ALA A 50 -26.21 -3.38 -3.14
N GLU A 51 -26.61 -2.33 -3.86
CA GLU A 51 -27.09 -2.45 -5.24
C GLU A 51 -26.01 -2.92 -6.20
N PHE A 52 -24.75 -2.51 -6.01
CA PHE A 52 -23.62 -2.99 -6.80
C PHE A 52 -23.47 -4.51 -6.70
N PHE A 53 -23.52 -5.07 -5.50
CA PHE A 53 -23.46 -6.52 -5.30
C PHE A 53 -24.73 -7.22 -5.77
N LYS A 54 -25.90 -6.70 -5.44
CA LYS A 54 -27.21 -7.29 -5.80
C LYS A 54 -27.42 -7.40 -7.30
N ARG A 55 -26.94 -6.41 -8.07
CA ARG A 55 -27.00 -6.42 -9.54
C ARG A 55 -25.94 -7.28 -10.21
N GLY A 56 -25.08 -7.95 -9.43
CA GLY A 56 -24.07 -8.87 -9.97
C GLY A 56 -22.89 -8.17 -10.66
N TYR A 57 -22.63 -6.89 -10.39
CA TYR A 57 -21.50 -6.17 -11.01
C TYR A 57 -20.14 -6.59 -10.43
N TYR A 58 -20.11 -7.10 -9.19
CA TYR A 58 -18.89 -7.41 -8.48
C TYR A 58 -17.96 -8.40 -9.19
N PRO A 59 -18.39 -9.56 -9.72
CA PRO A 59 -17.48 -10.53 -10.32
C PRO A 59 -16.66 -9.97 -11.50
N ALA A 60 -17.31 -9.26 -12.41
CA ALA A 60 -16.63 -8.64 -13.55
C ALA A 60 -15.69 -7.52 -13.13
N HIS A 61 -16.13 -6.67 -12.20
CA HIS A 61 -15.32 -5.59 -11.62
C HIS A 61 -14.11 -6.14 -10.87
N HIS A 62 -14.28 -7.16 -10.06
CA HIS A 62 -13.19 -7.81 -9.32
C HIS A 62 -12.14 -8.40 -10.27
N LYS A 63 -12.59 -9.11 -11.33
CA LYS A 63 -11.67 -9.64 -12.34
C LYS A 63 -10.85 -8.53 -12.99
N MET A 64 -11.50 -7.46 -13.42
CA MET A 64 -10.84 -6.28 -13.99
C MET A 64 -9.79 -5.68 -13.05
N LEU A 65 -10.11 -5.53 -11.77
CA LEU A 65 -9.17 -5.02 -10.75
C LEU A 65 -7.97 -5.96 -10.57
N CYS A 66 -8.20 -7.27 -10.50
CA CYS A 66 -7.13 -8.26 -10.37
C CYS A 66 -6.16 -8.21 -11.56
N ASP A 67 -6.68 -8.12 -12.78
CA ASP A 67 -5.87 -8.04 -13.97
C ASP A 67 -5.05 -6.74 -14.01
N LEU A 68 -5.68 -5.60 -13.72
CA LEU A 68 -5.04 -4.29 -13.63
C LEU A 68 -3.91 -4.25 -12.61
N TYR A 69 -4.16 -4.76 -11.40
CA TYR A 69 -3.16 -4.72 -10.34
C TYR A 69 -2.04 -5.73 -10.53
N ARG A 70 -2.31 -6.85 -11.19
CA ARG A 70 -1.28 -7.82 -11.57
C ARG A 70 -0.26 -7.19 -12.53
N GLU A 71 -0.73 -6.53 -13.59
CA GLU A 71 0.15 -5.83 -14.54
C GLU A 71 1.03 -4.79 -13.86
N ARG A 72 0.46 -4.00 -12.97
CA ARG A 72 1.18 -2.95 -12.21
C ARG A 72 2.18 -3.54 -11.21
N ARG A 73 1.81 -4.61 -10.51
CA ARG A 73 2.69 -5.35 -9.62
C ARG A 73 3.89 -5.89 -10.37
N ASP A 74 3.65 -6.59 -11.47
CA ASP A 74 4.70 -7.22 -12.25
C ASP A 74 5.67 -6.17 -12.79
N ALA A 75 5.17 -5.05 -13.31
CA ALA A 75 6.00 -3.91 -13.72
C ALA A 75 6.88 -3.35 -12.58
N MET A 76 6.35 -3.27 -11.35
CA MET A 76 7.11 -2.80 -10.20
C MET A 76 8.19 -3.78 -9.80
N LEU A 77 7.87 -5.08 -9.67
CA LEU A 77 8.81 -6.10 -9.22
C LEU A 77 9.94 -6.30 -10.22
N GLU A 78 9.63 -6.40 -11.52
CA GLU A 78 10.64 -6.45 -12.59
C GLU A 78 11.63 -5.27 -12.52
N CYS A 79 11.13 -4.07 -12.22
CA CYS A 79 11.97 -2.89 -12.13
C CYS A 79 12.78 -2.83 -10.83
N ILE A 80 12.27 -3.34 -9.71
CA ILE A 80 13.04 -3.50 -8.48
C ILE A 80 14.22 -4.45 -8.74
N ASP A 81 13.96 -5.63 -9.32
CA ASP A 81 15.01 -6.60 -9.63
C ASP A 81 16.07 -6.05 -10.58
N LYS A 82 15.67 -5.17 -11.49
CA LYS A 82 16.56 -4.62 -12.53
C LYS A 82 17.38 -3.41 -12.06
N TYR A 83 16.81 -2.54 -11.24
CA TYR A 83 17.37 -1.21 -10.98
C TYR A 83 17.75 -0.96 -9.52
N PHE A 84 17.31 -1.80 -8.60
CA PHE A 84 17.73 -1.66 -7.22
C PHE A 84 19.08 -2.37 -6.98
N PRO A 85 19.87 -1.93 -6.01
CA PRO A 85 21.20 -2.48 -5.77
C PRO A 85 21.15 -3.96 -5.39
N ALA A 86 22.23 -4.66 -5.71
CA ALA A 86 22.42 -6.05 -5.31
C ALA A 86 22.26 -6.22 -3.79
N GLY A 87 21.60 -7.28 -3.36
CA GLY A 87 21.27 -7.54 -1.95
C GLY A 87 19.94 -6.93 -1.49
N THR A 88 19.25 -6.18 -2.35
CA THR A 88 17.85 -5.78 -2.07
C THR A 88 16.96 -7.03 -1.98
N LYS A 89 16.11 -7.08 -0.96
CA LYS A 89 15.07 -8.10 -0.83
C LYS A 89 13.69 -7.45 -0.97
N HIS A 90 12.76 -8.14 -1.59
CA HIS A 90 11.38 -7.66 -1.64
C HIS A 90 10.37 -8.81 -1.51
N SER A 91 9.16 -8.49 -1.08
CA SER A 91 8.04 -9.44 -1.09
C SER A 91 7.50 -9.62 -2.50
N PHE A 92 7.01 -10.83 -2.78
CA PHE A 92 6.27 -11.15 -4.00
C PHE A 92 4.80 -11.38 -3.64
N PRO A 93 3.96 -10.32 -3.60
CA PRO A 93 2.59 -10.45 -3.12
C PRO A 93 1.68 -11.12 -4.16
N ASP A 94 0.92 -12.12 -3.74
CA ASP A 94 -0.14 -12.74 -4.56
C ASP A 94 -1.39 -11.86 -4.68
N GLY A 95 -1.52 -10.86 -3.81
CA GLY A 95 -2.63 -9.92 -3.77
C GLY A 95 -2.31 -8.62 -3.04
N GLY A 96 -3.29 -7.74 -2.94
CA GLY A 96 -3.10 -6.43 -2.33
C GLY A 96 -2.57 -5.39 -3.31
N LEU A 97 -1.96 -4.31 -2.78
CA LEU A 97 -1.54 -3.13 -3.55
C LEU A 97 -0.12 -2.68 -3.20
N PHE A 98 0.61 -3.47 -2.41
CA PHE A 98 1.89 -3.07 -1.85
C PHE A 98 2.92 -4.19 -1.97
N THR A 99 4.18 -3.80 -2.18
CA THR A 99 5.34 -4.65 -1.94
C THR A 99 6.16 -4.08 -0.80
N TRP A 100 6.77 -4.95 -0.01
CA TRP A 100 7.73 -4.61 1.02
C TRP A 100 9.12 -4.79 0.47
N VAL A 101 10.00 -3.81 0.69
CA VAL A 101 11.37 -3.81 0.21
C VAL A 101 12.31 -3.58 1.38
N GLU A 102 13.37 -4.37 1.44
CA GLU A 102 14.49 -4.24 2.37
C GLU A 102 15.76 -3.93 1.57
N LEU A 103 16.33 -2.76 1.80
CA LEU A 103 17.55 -2.31 1.13
C LEU A 103 18.80 -2.87 1.83
N PRO A 104 19.89 -3.13 1.09
CA PRO A 104 21.18 -3.46 1.68
C PRO A 104 21.81 -2.24 2.37
N GLY A 105 22.79 -2.50 3.24
CA GLY A 105 23.53 -1.45 3.95
C GLY A 105 22.71 -0.77 5.05
N ASP A 106 23.17 0.40 5.46
CA ASP A 106 22.58 1.20 6.57
C ASP A 106 21.83 2.43 6.03
N ILE A 107 20.99 2.21 5.02
CA ILE A 107 20.17 3.29 4.45
C ILE A 107 18.99 3.58 5.37
N ASP A 108 18.84 4.86 5.76
CA ASP A 108 17.62 5.37 6.40
C ASP A 108 16.58 5.73 5.34
N THR A 109 15.52 4.92 5.24
CA THR A 109 14.45 5.14 4.26
C THR A 109 13.60 6.36 4.55
N ALA A 110 13.60 6.90 5.77
CA ALA A 110 12.91 8.15 6.09
C ALA A 110 13.68 9.36 5.50
N GLU A 111 15.01 9.35 5.59
CA GLU A 111 15.85 10.37 4.93
C GLU A 111 15.82 10.21 3.40
N LEU A 112 15.89 8.98 2.90
CA LEU A 112 15.76 8.69 1.48
C LEU A 112 14.43 9.20 0.91
N LEU A 113 13.32 9.06 1.66
CA LEU A 113 12.01 9.58 1.25
C LEU A 113 12.01 11.10 1.08
N LYS A 114 12.61 11.83 2.03
CA LYS A 114 12.71 13.29 1.96
C LYS A 114 13.46 13.72 0.70
N GLU A 115 14.59 13.07 0.42
CA GLU A 115 15.38 13.36 -0.77
C GLU A 115 14.64 12.98 -2.06
N ALA A 116 14.07 11.78 -2.13
CA ALA A 116 13.32 11.31 -3.29
C ALA A 116 12.11 12.17 -3.64
N THR A 117 11.47 12.79 -2.64
CA THR A 117 10.32 13.68 -2.86
C THR A 117 10.68 15.12 -3.14
N SER A 118 11.83 15.59 -2.64
CA SER A 118 12.31 16.97 -2.88
C SER A 118 13.10 17.13 -4.17
N ASP A 119 13.67 16.06 -4.71
CA ASP A 119 14.38 16.09 -6.00
C ASP A 119 13.37 16.01 -7.16
N PRO A 120 13.24 17.08 -7.99
CA PRO A 120 12.30 17.09 -9.10
C PRO A 120 12.57 16.01 -10.17
N GLU A 121 13.82 15.57 -10.29
CA GLU A 121 14.20 14.53 -11.25
C GLU A 121 13.78 13.14 -10.77
N VAL A 122 13.65 12.92 -9.46
CA VAL A 122 13.18 11.66 -8.87
C VAL A 122 11.68 11.69 -8.66
N ASN A 123 11.19 12.57 -7.81
CA ASN A 123 9.79 12.80 -7.47
C ASN A 123 8.99 11.51 -7.20
N VAL A 124 9.53 10.66 -6.33
CA VAL A 124 8.93 9.37 -5.95
C VAL A 124 8.67 9.34 -4.46
N ALA A 125 7.43 8.99 -4.09
CA ALA A 125 7.03 8.79 -2.70
C ALA A 125 6.80 7.30 -2.40
N PHE A 126 7.22 6.86 -1.23
CA PHE A 126 6.96 5.55 -0.63
C PHE A 126 6.70 5.72 0.86
N VAL A 127 6.45 4.65 1.59
CA VAL A 127 6.30 4.73 3.06
C VAL A 127 7.51 4.10 3.71
N ALA A 128 8.23 4.89 4.54
CA ALA A 128 9.39 4.40 5.30
C ALA A 128 8.97 3.28 6.27
N GLY A 129 9.85 2.27 6.41
CA GLY A 129 9.50 1.00 7.03
C GLY A 129 9.53 1.01 8.57
N GLU A 130 10.28 1.90 9.22
CA GLU A 130 10.43 1.91 10.68
C GLU A 130 9.07 1.99 11.40
N GLY A 131 8.12 2.76 10.87
CA GLY A 131 6.78 2.93 11.46
C GLY A 131 5.90 1.66 11.48
N PHE A 132 6.31 0.59 10.81
CA PHE A 132 5.60 -0.71 10.81
C PHE A 132 6.11 -1.66 11.91
N PHE A 133 7.16 -1.30 12.62
CA PHE A 133 7.70 -2.10 13.71
C PHE A 133 7.24 -1.55 15.07
N VAL A 134 6.93 -2.46 15.98
CA VAL A 134 6.52 -2.10 17.34
C VAL A 134 7.74 -1.61 18.15
N GLY A 135 7.60 -0.47 18.79
CA GLY A 135 8.66 0.19 19.56
C GLY A 135 9.64 0.96 18.64
N ARG A 136 10.36 1.91 19.24
CA ARG A 136 11.41 2.69 18.53
C ARG A 136 12.77 1.97 18.68
N THR A 137 12.96 0.91 17.91
CA THR A 137 14.15 0.04 18.02
C THR A 137 15.16 0.24 16.88
N GLY A 138 14.90 1.16 15.94
CA GLY A 138 15.67 1.31 14.69
C GLY A 138 15.45 0.16 13.70
N ARG A 139 14.60 -0.83 14.02
CA ARG A 139 14.25 -1.92 13.09
C ARG A 139 13.47 -1.35 11.92
N GLY A 140 13.76 -1.88 10.73
CA GLY A 140 13.06 -1.48 9.50
C GLY A 140 13.47 -0.10 8.96
N ARG A 141 14.54 0.53 9.47
CA ARG A 141 15.07 1.79 8.93
C ARG A 141 15.47 1.67 7.46
N ASN A 142 16.02 0.52 7.07
CA ASN A 142 16.37 0.19 5.68
C ASN A 142 15.20 -0.41 4.88
N CYS A 143 14.00 -0.45 5.46
CA CYS A 143 12.82 -1.00 4.80
C CYS A 143 11.90 0.09 4.24
N MET A 144 11.13 -0.24 3.20
CA MET A 144 10.07 0.62 2.69
C MET A 144 8.89 -0.18 2.15
N ARG A 145 7.70 0.41 2.20
CA ARG A 145 6.52 -0.10 1.53
C ARG A 145 6.26 0.70 0.26
N MET A 146 6.26 0.05 -0.87
CA MET A 146 5.93 0.64 -2.17
C MET A 146 4.53 0.25 -2.61
N SER A 147 3.82 1.17 -3.28
CA SER A 147 2.45 0.97 -3.77
C SER A 147 2.41 0.95 -5.29
N PHE A 148 1.84 -0.10 -5.85
CA PHE A 148 1.56 -0.21 -7.29
C PHE A 148 0.08 0.10 -7.64
N GLY A 149 -0.73 0.52 -6.66
CA GLY A 149 -2.17 0.65 -6.83
C GLY A 149 -2.63 1.84 -7.66
N ASN A 150 -1.83 2.88 -7.85
CA ASN A 150 -2.33 4.18 -8.34
C ASN A 150 -1.80 4.62 -9.71
N ASN A 151 -0.58 4.23 -10.07
CA ASN A 151 0.05 4.66 -11.31
C ASN A 151 -0.02 3.60 -12.40
N PRO A 152 -0.04 3.98 -13.69
CA PRO A 152 0.08 3.03 -14.79
C PRO A 152 1.51 2.43 -14.85
N PRO A 153 1.69 1.25 -15.52
CA PRO A 153 2.96 0.53 -15.56
C PRO A 153 4.16 1.38 -16.02
N GLU A 154 3.97 2.28 -16.98
CA GLU A 154 5.04 3.14 -17.52
C GLU A 154 5.59 4.09 -16.44
N LYS A 155 4.69 4.72 -15.67
CA LYS A 155 5.09 5.61 -14.56
C LYS A 155 5.71 4.84 -13.41
N ILE A 156 5.25 3.60 -13.16
CA ILE A 156 5.87 2.71 -12.17
C ILE A 156 7.29 2.40 -12.59
N ARG A 157 7.52 1.98 -13.84
CA ARG A 157 8.86 1.66 -14.38
C ARG A 157 9.80 2.87 -14.28
N GLU A 158 9.34 4.04 -14.69
CA GLU A 158 10.12 5.27 -14.60
C GLU A 158 10.49 5.62 -13.14
N GLY A 159 9.50 5.62 -12.24
CA GLY A 159 9.72 5.97 -10.84
C GLY A 159 10.66 5.01 -10.12
N VAL A 160 10.49 3.69 -10.33
CA VAL A 160 11.37 2.67 -9.72
C VAL A 160 12.80 2.80 -10.26
N MET A 161 12.98 3.05 -11.56
CA MET A 161 14.30 3.29 -12.14
C MET A 161 14.99 4.51 -11.52
N LYS A 162 14.30 5.63 -11.38
CA LYS A 162 14.82 6.86 -10.79
C LYS A 162 15.20 6.66 -9.32
N LEU A 163 14.32 6.00 -8.57
CA LEU A 163 14.56 5.66 -7.17
C LEU A 163 15.76 4.73 -7.01
N GLY A 164 15.90 3.72 -7.86
CA GLY A 164 17.06 2.81 -7.87
C GLY A 164 18.38 3.55 -8.04
N LYS A 165 18.46 4.47 -8.99
CA LYS A 165 19.66 5.33 -9.19
C LYS A 165 19.99 6.18 -7.95
N LEU A 166 18.98 6.72 -7.28
CA LEU A 166 19.18 7.48 -6.05
C LEU A 166 19.72 6.59 -4.92
N ILE A 167 19.19 5.37 -4.78
CA ILE A 167 19.65 4.39 -3.79
C ILE A 167 21.09 3.99 -4.04
N GLU A 168 21.47 3.69 -5.29
CA GLU A 168 22.86 3.35 -5.67
C GLU A 168 23.82 4.50 -5.33
N LYS A 169 23.44 5.75 -5.64
CA LYS A 169 24.23 6.94 -5.28
C LYS A 169 24.47 7.05 -3.78
N LYS A 170 23.42 6.76 -2.96
CA LYS A 170 23.52 6.78 -1.50
C LYS A 170 24.47 5.70 -0.97
N LEU A 171 24.38 4.48 -1.46
CA LEU A 171 25.29 3.40 -1.07
C LEU A 171 26.75 3.71 -1.43
N ALA A 172 27.00 4.28 -2.59
CA ALA A 172 28.33 4.69 -3.01
C ALA A 172 28.94 5.80 -2.11
N GLN A 173 28.11 6.64 -1.49
CA GLN A 173 28.53 7.66 -0.54
C GLN A 173 28.85 7.07 0.85
N GLN A 174 28.20 5.98 1.27
CA GLN A 174 28.47 5.31 2.54
C GLN A 174 29.73 4.43 2.51
N SER A 175 30.19 4.07 1.30
CA SER A 175 31.39 3.22 1.12
C SER A 175 32.70 4.01 1.07
N LYS A 176 32.64 5.34 1.21
CA LYS A 176 33.80 6.26 1.27
C LYS A 176 34.03 6.74 2.69
#